data_85a9f35a0d2e81789aed89aeaf0e6266
#
_entry.id   85a9f35a0d2e81789aed89aeaf0e6266
#
_cell.length_a   1.000
_cell.length_b   1.000
_cell.length_c   1.000
_cell.angle_alpha   90.00
_cell.angle_beta   90.00
_cell.angle_gamma   90.00
#
_symmetry.space_group_name_H-M   'P 1'
#
loop_
_entity.id
_entity.type
_entity.pdbx_description
1 polymer ?
#
loop_
_entity_poly.entity_id
_entity_poly.type
_entity_poly.pdbx_seq_one_letter_code
_entity_poly.pdbx_strand_id
1 'polypeptide(L)'
;GNRNSLPTNSILCLYKDFNNNIWAGSVWGGLINIKETGMTTYSEALPGIEYGLSGQVVLSIYQDEEQKIWIGTDGGGINKFNPDTRKFNHILPTWGDKVSSITGIDKRRLLISLFSKGIFFFDKETEEYQPLIIVNDSINTLLCQRGKNVNVLQNTPETVLLLSESPYSYHL
;
A
#
# COMPACT_ATOMS: atom_id res chain seq x y z
N GLY A 1 -12.19 21.32 16.55
CA GLY A 1 -12.00 21.15 15.10
C GLY A 1 -13.29 20.74 14.43
N ASN A 2 -13.51 21.21 13.22
CA ASN A 2 -14.69 20.87 12.43
C ASN A 2 -14.64 19.37 12.10
N ARG A 3 -15.67 18.61 12.48
CA ARG A 3 -15.72 17.13 12.28
C ARG A 3 -15.67 16.70 10.81
N ASN A 4 -15.71 17.63 9.87
CA ASN A 4 -15.71 17.43 8.42
C ASN A 4 -14.43 17.93 7.74
N SER A 5 -13.36 18.23 8.47
CA SER A 5 -12.07 18.60 7.89
C SER A 5 -11.09 17.42 7.93
N LEU A 6 -10.27 17.28 6.89
CA LEU A 6 -9.17 16.31 6.88
C LEU A 6 -8.20 16.58 8.02
N PRO A 7 -7.66 15.57 8.68
CA PRO A 7 -6.70 15.71 9.78
C PRO A 7 -5.36 16.30 9.32
N THR A 8 -5.09 16.25 8.03
CA THR A 8 -3.88 16.79 7.38
C THR A 8 -4.17 17.20 5.95
N ASN A 9 -3.40 18.13 5.43
CA ASN A 9 -3.47 18.56 4.02
C ASN A 9 -2.53 17.76 3.11
N SER A 10 -1.72 16.84 3.67
CA SER A 10 -0.74 16.06 2.91
C SER A 10 -1.28 14.65 2.63
N ILE A 11 -2.02 14.52 1.53
CA ILE A 11 -2.54 13.24 1.05
C ILE A 11 -1.54 12.65 0.04
N LEU A 12 -1.16 11.38 0.23
CA LEU A 12 -0.19 10.66 -0.60
C LEU A 12 -0.85 9.72 -1.59
N CYS A 13 -1.96 9.08 -1.20
CA CYS A 13 -2.68 8.17 -2.08
C CYS A 13 -4.18 8.25 -1.84
N LEU A 14 -4.95 7.90 -2.87
CA LEU A 14 -6.40 7.78 -2.83
C LEU A 14 -6.80 6.43 -3.42
N TYR A 15 -7.80 5.81 -2.82
CA TYR A 15 -8.37 4.56 -3.29
C TYR A 15 -9.90 4.62 -3.16
N LYS A 16 -10.62 4.16 -4.17
CA LYS A 16 -12.08 4.01 -4.14
C LYS A 16 -12.42 2.53 -3.98
N ASP A 17 -13.09 2.18 -2.88
CA ASP A 17 -13.47 0.80 -2.61
C ASP A 17 -14.71 0.34 -3.38
N PHE A 18 -15.03 -0.95 -3.32
CA PHE A 18 -16.18 -1.54 -4.03
C PHE A 18 -17.54 -0.99 -3.53
N ASN A 19 -17.58 -0.39 -2.35
CA ASN A 19 -18.77 0.25 -1.77
C ASN A 19 -18.82 1.76 -2.07
N ASN A 20 -17.98 2.26 -2.99
CA ASN A 20 -17.83 3.67 -3.36
C ASN A 20 -17.32 4.58 -2.24
N ASN A 21 -16.81 4.05 -1.12
CA ASN A 21 -16.13 4.89 -0.14
C ASN A 21 -14.76 5.31 -0.67
N ILE A 22 -14.31 6.49 -0.30
CA ILE A 22 -12.97 6.97 -0.60
C ILE A 22 -12.06 6.72 0.60
N TRP A 23 -10.94 6.11 0.35
CA TRP A 23 -9.86 5.93 1.29
C TRP A 23 -8.71 6.86 0.92
N ALA A 24 -8.19 7.58 1.89
CA ALA A 24 -7.06 8.49 1.69
C ALA A 24 -5.93 8.10 2.65
N GLY A 25 -4.76 7.91 2.09
CA GLY A 25 -3.52 7.73 2.85
C GLY A 25 -2.79 9.06 2.98
N SER A 26 -2.29 9.36 4.15
CA SER A 26 -1.71 10.66 4.45
C SER A 26 -0.36 10.60 5.14
N VAL A 27 0.33 11.74 5.15
CA VAL A 27 1.51 11.98 6.00
C VAL A 27 1.01 12.37 7.39
N TRP A 28 1.39 11.62 8.41
CA TRP A 28 1.09 11.87 9.84
C TRP A 28 -0.40 11.84 10.24
N GLY A 29 -1.33 11.73 9.30
CA GLY A 29 -2.77 11.61 9.57
C GLY A 29 -3.31 10.18 9.49
N GLY A 30 -2.47 9.23 9.14
CA GLY A 30 -2.84 7.83 9.00
C GLY A 30 -3.75 7.55 7.81
N LEU A 31 -4.68 6.62 7.98
CA LEU A 31 -5.67 6.20 7.00
C LEU A 31 -7.01 6.88 7.27
N ILE A 32 -7.60 7.48 6.24
CA ILE A 32 -8.86 8.23 6.33
C ILE A 32 -9.88 7.53 5.44
N ASN A 33 -11.02 7.15 6.00
CA ASN A 33 -12.17 6.64 5.26
C ASN A 33 -13.23 7.74 5.16
N ILE A 34 -13.59 8.12 3.96
CA ILE A 34 -14.55 9.17 3.64
C ILE A 34 -15.79 8.51 3.03
N LYS A 35 -16.95 8.72 3.67
CA LYS A 35 -18.27 8.25 3.27
C LYS A 35 -19.21 9.44 3.13
N GLU A 36 -20.35 9.26 2.48
CA GLU A 36 -21.39 10.27 2.44
C GLU A 36 -21.85 10.71 3.84
N THR A 37 -21.86 9.78 4.80
CA THR A 37 -22.29 9.98 6.19
C THR A 37 -21.23 10.62 7.09
N GLY A 38 -20.01 10.80 6.60
CA GLY A 38 -18.91 11.39 7.38
C GLY A 38 -17.55 10.74 7.13
N MET A 39 -16.63 11.02 8.02
CA MET A 39 -15.24 10.65 7.88
C MET A 39 -14.76 9.92 9.15
N THR A 40 -13.98 8.85 8.96
CA THR A 40 -13.32 8.11 10.04
C THR A 40 -11.82 8.08 9.79
N THR A 41 -11.04 8.39 10.81
CA THR A 41 -9.56 8.34 10.76
C THR A 41 -9.04 7.19 11.61
N TYR A 42 -8.07 6.44 11.06
CA TYR A 42 -7.33 5.40 11.74
C TYR A 42 -5.88 5.84 11.85
N SER A 43 -5.43 6.06 13.07
CA SER A 43 -4.06 6.47 13.38
C SER A 43 -3.18 5.27 13.72
N GLU A 44 -1.90 5.52 13.92
CA GLU A 44 -0.96 4.53 14.41
C GLU A 44 -1.38 4.00 15.79
N ALA A 45 -1.33 2.68 15.95
CA ALA A 45 -1.60 2.02 17.22
C ALA A 45 -0.37 2.03 18.12
N LEU A 46 -0.59 2.03 19.41
CA LEU A 46 0.46 1.69 20.37
C LEU A 46 0.86 0.21 20.19
N PRO A 47 2.11 -0.17 20.46
CA PRO A 47 2.55 -1.56 20.36
C PRO A 47 1.63 -2.53 21.11
N GLY A 48 1.21 -3.60 20.43
CA GLY A 48 0.32 -4.62 20.99
C GLY A 48 -1.18 -4.30 20.92
N ILE A 49 -1.57 -3.21 20.27
CA ILE A 49 -2.98 -2.85 20.06
C ILE A 49 -3.41 -3.18 18.63
N GLU A 50 -4.44 -4.01 18.47
CA GLU A 50 -4.98 -4.45 17.16
C GLU A 50 -5.85 -3.38 16.45
N TYR A 51 -6.06 -2.21 17.05
CA TYR A 51 -6.93 -1.15 16.55
C TYR A 51 -6.12 0.07 16.09
N GLY A 52 -5.45 -0.06 14.96
CA GLY A 52 -4.69 1.03 14.36
C GLY A 52 -3.60 0.53 13.45
N LEU A 53 -2.95 1.47 12.78
CA LEU A 53 -1.88 1.21 11.82
C LEU A 53 -0.55 0.89 12.52
N SER A 54 0.32 0.19 11.82
CA SER A 54 1.71 -0.03 12.23
C SER A 54 2.64 1.16 11.93
N GLY A 55 2.14 2.21 11.27
CA GLY A 55 2.88 3.42 10.95
C GLY A 55 1.96 4.54 10.51
N GLN A 56 2.35 5.79 10.76
CA GLN A 56 1.50 6.97 10.54
C GLN A 56 1.45 7.44 9.08
N VAL A 57 2.46 7.10 8.29
CA VAL A 57 2.57 7.53 6.90
C VAL A 57 2.06 6.44 5.99
N VAL A 58 0.89 6.65 5.39
CA VAL A 58 0.24 5.68 4.49
C VAL A 58 0.59 6.02 3.03
N LEU A 59 1.25 5.07 2.36
CA LEU A 59 1.77 5.23 1.00
C LEU A 59 0.90 4.58 -0.06
N SER A 60 0.25 3.47 0.25
CA SER A 60 -0.53 2.69 -0.70
C SER A 60 -1.74 2.03 -0.04
N ILE A 61 -2.82 1.87 -0.82
CA ILE A 61 -4.08 1.27 -0.38
C ILE A 61 -4.61 0.40 -1.53
N TYR A 62 -5.06 -0.79 -1.18
CA TYR A 62 -5.69 -1.72 -2.11
C TYR A 62 -6.79 -2.51 -1.40
N GLN A 63 -7.94 -2.75 -2.04
CA GLN A 63 -8.98 -3.65 -1.55
C GLN A 63 -8.97 -4.96 -2.35
N ASP A 64 -8.94 -6.08 -1.64
CA ASP A 64 -9.04 -7.38 -2.27
C ASP A 64 -10.49 -7.85 -2.46
N GLU A 65 -10.66 -8.98 -3.13
CA GLU A 65 -11.96 -9.58 -3.44
C GLU A 65 -12.76 -10.01 -2.19
N GLU A 66 -12.07 -10.23 -1.06
CA GLU A 66 -12.66 -10.51 0.26
C GLU A 66 -13.02 -9.23 1.02
N GLN A 67 -12.96 -8.07 0.34
CA GLN A 67 -13.21 -6.74 0.90
C GLN A 67 -12.26 -6.32 2.03
N LYS A 68 -11.10 -6.99 2.16
CA LYS A 68 -10.06 -6.55 3.08
C LYS A 68 -9.25 -5.42 2.45
N ILE A 69 -8.93 -4.43 3.26
CA ILE A 69 -8.11 -3.29 2.83
C ILE A 69 -6.66 -3.56 3.21
N TRP A 70 -5.79 -3.57 2.21
CA TRP A 70 -4.35 -3.72 2.36
C TRP A 70 -3.71 -2.34 2.33
N ILE A 71 -2.93 -2.00 3.34
CA ILE A 71 -2.37 -0.67 3.53
C ILE A 71 -0.86 -0.79 3.66
N GLY A 72 -0.13 -0.12 2.76
CA GLY A 72 1.31 0.01 2.82
C GLY A 72 1.72 1.30 3.53
N THR A 73 2.65 1.18 4.46
CA THR A 73 3.14 2.31 5.26
C THR A 73 4.63 2.55 5.07
N ASP A 74 5.12 3.71 5.53
CA ASP A 74 6.54 4.05 5.59
C ASP A 74 7.13 3.54 6.91
N GLY A 75 7.83 2.41 6.84
CA GLY A 75 8.49 1.79 7.99
C GLY A 75 7.63 0.85 8.83
N GLY A 76 6.31 0.89 8.72
CA GLY A 76 5.42 -0.05 9.40
C GLY A 76 5.08 -1.30 8.59
N GLY A 77 5.55 -1.41 7.33
CA GLY A 77 5.22 -2.53 6.47
C GLY A 77 3.78 -2.53 5.97
N ILE A 78 3.20 -3.74 5.85
CA ILE A 78 1.82 -3.95 5.38
C ILE A 78 0.87 -4.14 6.57
N ASN A 79 -0.30 -3.52 6.46
CA ASN A 79 -1.44 -3.73 7.36
C ASN A 79 -2.60 -4.32 6.56
N LYS A 80 -3.26 -5.35 7.10
CA LYS A 80 -4.51 -5.89 6.59
C LYS A 80 -5.63 -5.43 7.49
N PHE A 81 -6.53 -4.60 6.99
CA PHE A 81 -7.67 -4.06 7.72
C PHE A 81 -8.96 -4.79 7.32
N ASN A 82 -9.71 -5.21 8.30
CA ASN A 82 -11.05 -5.76 8.11
C ASN A 82 -12.11 -4.68 8.42
N PRO A 83 -12.84 -4.16 7.42
CA PRO A 83 -13.84 -3.11 7.62
C PRO A 83 -15.01 -3.51 8.53
N ASP A 84 -15.39 -4.81 8.54
CA ASP A 84 -16.54 -5.31 9.32
C ASP A 84 -16.23 -5.33 10.82
N THR A 85 -15.03 -5.83 11.17
CA THR A 85 -14.59 -5.94 12.57
C THR A 85 -13.80 -4.73 13.04
N ARG A 86 -13.36 -3.86 12.12
CA ARG A 86 -12.47 -2.70 12.34
C ARG A 86 -11.12 -3.07 12.96
N LYS A 87 -10.68 -4.32 12.76
CA LYS A 87 -9.38 -4.80 13.25
C LYS A 87 -8.31 -4.69 12.19
N PHE A 88 -7.10 -4.41 12.66
CA PHE A 88 -5.88 -4.43 11.85
C PHE A 88 -5.07 -5.69 12.19
N ASN A 89 -4.53 -6.32 11.18
CA ASN A 89 -3.48 -7.32 11.30
C ASN A 89 -2.19 -6.74 10.69
N HIS A 90 -1.13 -6.65 11.47
CA HIS A 90 0.16 -6.15 11.05
C HIS A 90 0.98 -7.31 10.49
N ILE A 91 1.42 -7.20 9.24
CA ILE A 91 2.17 -8.25 8.55
C ILE A 91 3.64 -8.16 8.95
N LEU A 92 4.05 -8.98 9.91
CA LEU A 92 5.37 -8.93 10.54
C LEU A 92 6.56 -9.07 9.57
N PRO A 93 6.51 -9.96 8.55
CA PRO A 93 7.64 -10.10 7.62
C PRO A 93 7.99 -8.80 6.85
N THR A 94 7.03 -7.87 6.73
CA THR A 94 7.24 -6.58 6.05
C THR A 94 7.51 -5.43 7.02
N TRP A 95 7.61 -5.70 8.31
CA TRP A 95 7.88 -4.68 9.33
C TRP A 95 9.25 -4.01 9.09
N GLY A 96 9.28 -2.71 9.21
CA GLY A 96 10.47 -1.90 8.89
C GLY A 96 10.61 -1.54 7.42
N ASP A 97 9.80 -2.14 6.53
CA ASP A 97 9.82 -1.81 5.11
C ASP A 97 8.90 -0.62 4.78
N LYS A 98 9.33 0.11 3.76
CA LYS A 98 8.54 1.17 3.13
C LYS A 98 7.80 0.57 1.95
N VAL A 99 6.49 0.37 2.10
CA VAL A 99 5.63 -0.27 1.09
C VAL A 99 5.00 0.81 0.21
N SER A 100 5.63 1.08 -0.93
CA SER A 100 5.24 2.18 -1.82
C SER A 100 4.03 1.85 -2.71
N SER A 101 3.79 0.58 -3.00
CA SER A 101 2.66 0.16 -3.82
C SER A 101 2.17 -1.23 -3.43
N ILE A 102 0.85 -1.45 -3.54
CA ILE A 102 0.18 -2.74 -3.39
C ILE A 102 -0.87 -2.85 -4.49
N THR A 103 -0.91 -3.98 -5.21
CA THR A 103 -1.98 -4.32 -6.15
C THR A 103 -2.26 -5.81 -6.16
N GLY A 104 -3.49 -6.21 -6.48
CA GLY A 104 -3.85 -7.62 -6.63
C GLY A 104 -3.35 -8.20 -7.95
N ILE A 105 -2.91 -9.44 -7.93
CA ILE A 105 -2.62 -10.24 -9.12
C ILE A 105 -3.71 -11.29 -9.32
N ASP A 106 -4.03 -11.97 -8.26
CA ASP A 106 -5.09 -12.98 -8.21
C ASP A 106 -5.68 -13.06 -6.79
N LYS A 107 -6.57 -14.02 -6.56
CA LYS A 107 -7.22 -14.19 -5.26
C LYS A 107 -6.26 -14.41 -4.10
N ARG A 108 -5.10 -15.01 -4.37
CA ARG A 108 -4.12 -15.38 -3.35
C ARG A 108 -2.95 -14.40 -3.25
N ARG A 109 -2.54 -13.79 -4.37
CA ARG A 109 -1.30 -13.04 -4.43
C ARG A 109 -1.51 -11.54 -4.66
N LEU A 110 -0.70 -10.76 -3.98
CA LEU A 110 -0.50 -9.34 -4.23
C LEU A 110 0.87 -9.13 -4.89
N LEU A 111 0.97 -8.08 -5.66
CA LEU A 111 2.25 -7.51 -6.08
C LEU A 111 2.53 -6.30 -5.19
N ILE A 112 3.67 -6.31 -4.53
CA ILE A 112 4.09 -5.24 -3.63
C ILE A 112 5.39 -4.63 -4.10
N SER A 113 5.52 -3.31 -3.96
CA SER A 113 6.78 -2.62 -4.17
C SER A 113 7.35 -2.16 -2.83
N LEU A 114 8.56 -2.62 -2.52
CA LEU A 114 9.31 -2.21 -1.35
C LEU A 114 10.40 -1.21 -1.77
N PHE A 115 10.38 -0.03 -1.17
CA PHE A 115 11.34 1.03 -1.49
C PHE A 115 12.78 0.53 -1.35
N SER A 116 13.60 0.77 -2.37
CA SER A 116 14.99 0.34 -2.48
C SER A 116 15.26 -1.18 -2.46
N LYS A 117 14.22 -2.01 -2.42
CA LYS A 117 14.34 -3.48 -2.46
C LYS A 117 13.81 -4.08 -3.76
N GLY A 118 12.84 -3.41 -4.43
CA GLY A 118 12.23 -3.86 -5.67
C GLY A 118 10.80 -4.34 -5.52
N ILE A 119 10.36 -5.21 -6.43
CA ILE A 119 9.00 -5.71 -6.52
C ILE A 119 8.96 -7.17 -6.10
N PHE A 120 7.89 -7.53 -5.39
CA PHE A 120 7.72 -8.87 -4.81
C PHE A 120 6.28 -9.37 -5.03
N PHE A 121 6.14 -10.68 -5.23
CA PHE A 121 4.89 -11.37 -5.00
C PHE A 121 4.73 -11.60 -3.51
N PHE A 122 3.55 -11.25 -2.99
CA PHE A 122 3.17 -11.49 -1.59
C PHE A 122 2.00 -12.47 -1.56
N ASP A 123 2.13 -13.55 -0.80
CA ASP A 123 1.08 -14.55 -0.60
C ASP A 123 0.23 -14.15 0.62
N LYS A 124 -1.08 -13.97 0.40
CA LYS A 124 -2.03 -13.51 1.43
C LYS A 124 -2.32 -14.54 2.52
N GLU A 125 -2.05 -15.83 2.26
CA GLU A 125 -2.30 -16.93 3.19
C GLU A 125 -1.09 -17.23 4.06
N THR A 126 0.09 -17.34 3.44
CA THR A 126 1.33 -17.65 4.16
C THR A 126 2.02 -16.41 4.72
N GLU A 127 1.63 -15.23 4.26
CA GLU A 127 2.25 -13.92 4.57
C GLU A 127 3.75 -13.87 4.19
N GLU A 128 4.16 -14.73 3.25
CA GLU A 128 5.50 -14.75 2.69
C GLU A 128 5.58 -13.90 1.41
N TYR A 129 6.76 -13.38 1.12
CA TYR A 129 6.98 -12.67 -0.13
C TYR A 129 8.25 -13.15 -0.84
N GLN A 130 8.19 -13.14 -2.17
CA GLN A 130 9.27 -13.59 -3.05
C GLN A 130 9.56 -12.52 -4.10
N PRO A 131 10.82 -12.28 -4.46
CA PRO A 131 11.15 -11.27 -5.47
C PRO A 131 10.53 -11.62 -6.82
N LEU A 132 9.98 -10.61 -7.49
CA LEU A 132 9.60 -10.71 -8.89
C LEU A 132 10.87 -10.71 -9.74
N ILE A 133 11.19 -11.86 -10.34
CA ILE A 133 12.31 -12.00 -11.27
C ILE A 133 11.78 -11.91 -12.70
N ILE A 134 12.22 -10.89 -13.44
CA ILE A 134 11.91 -10.73 -14.87
C ILE A 134 13.10 -11.28 -15.67
N VAL A 135 12.81 -12.04 -16.72
CA VAL A 135 13.84 -12.68 -17.58
C VAL A 135 14.59 -11.65 -18.47
N ASN A 136 14.81 -10.46 -17.95
CA ASN A 136 15.57 -9.40 -18.61
C ASN A 136 16.43 -8.68 -17.58
N ASP A 137 17.74 -8.91 -17.65
CA ASP A 137 18.70 -8.39 -16.68
C ASP A 137 18.70 -6.86 -16.57
N SER A 138 18.49 -6.17 -17.70
CA SER A 138 18.42 -4.71 -17.70
C SER A 138 17.20 -4.18 -16.95
N ILE A 139 16.05 -4.83 -17.10
CA ILE A 139 14.81 -4.47 -16.38
C ILE A 139 14.93 -4.83 -14.91
N ASN A 140 15.45 -6.02 -14.57
CA ASN A 140 15.69 -6.42 -13.19
C ASN A 140 16.62 -5.43 -12.47
N THR A 141 17.72 -5.03 -13.13
CA THR A 141 18.64 -4.03 -12.60
C THR A 141 17.93 -2.70 -12.36
N LEU A 142 17.06 -2.28 -13.28
CA LEU A 142 16.31 -1.04 -13.16
C LEU A 142 15.34 -1.08 -11.96
N LEU A 143 14.61 -2.20 -11.79
CA LEU A 143 13.61 -2.37 -10.73
C LEU A 143 14.22 -2.51 -9.34
N CYS A 144 15.43 -3.08 -9.25
CA CYS A 144 16.14 -3.30 -8.00
C CYS A 144 17.14 -2.19 -7.64
N GLN A 145 17.25 -1.12 -8.42
CA GLN A 145 18.15 -0.02 -8.12
C GLN A 145 17.75 0.71 -6.84
N ARG A 146 18.73 0.89 -5.94
CA ARG A 146 18.53 1.60 -4.68
C ARG A 146 18.02 3.04 -4.91
N GLY A 147 17.01 3.43 -4.15
CA GLY A 147 16.48 4.80 -4.14
C GLY A 147 15.46 5.11 -5.23
N LYS A 148 14.97 4.12 -5.97
CA LYS A 148 13.87 4.31 -6.91
C LYS A 148 12.55 3.82 -6.35
N ASN A 149 11.53 4.67 -6.45
CA ASN A 149 10.15 4.25 -6.23
C ASN A 149 9.66 3.57 -7.50
N VAL A 150 9.17 2.34 -7.37
CA VAL A 150 8.43 1.68 -8.44
C VAL A 150 6.99 1.56 -7.97
N ASN A 151 6.09 2.24 -8.68
CA ASN A 151 4.66 2.09 -8.47
C ASN A 151 4.14 1.03 -9.44
N VAL A 152 3.37 0.11 -8.91
CA VAL A 152 2.74 -0.94 -9.70
C VAL A 152 1.29 -0.55 -9.92
N LEU A 153 0.92 -0.37 -11.18
CA LEU A 153 -0.46 -0.17 -11.61
C LEU A 153 -0.88 -1.39 -12.42
N GLN A 154 -1.88 -2.10 -11.93
CA GLN A 154 -2.49 -3.16 -12.72
C GLN A 154 -3.39 -2.53 -13.78
N ASN A 155 -3.09 -2.77 -15.05
CA ASN A 155 -3.87 -2.24 -16.16
C ASN A 155 -4.89 -3.26 -16.71
N THR A 156 -4.53 -4.55 -16.70
CA THR A 156 -5.41 -5.66 -17.07
C THR A 156 -5.01 -6.92 -16.31
N PRO A 157 -5.84 -8.01 -16.30
CA PRO A 157 -5.46 -9.27 -15.67
C PRO A 157 -4.16 -9.89 -16.21
N GLU A 158 -3.77 -9.51 -17.43
CA GLU A 158 -2.60 -10.07 -18.13
C GLU A 158 -1.41 -9.10 -18.20
N THR A 159 -1.61 -7.81 -17.85
CA THR A 159 -0.59 -6.77 -18.02
C THR A 159 -0.44 -5.95 -16.75
N VAL A 160 0.79 -5.86 -16.26
CA VAL A 160 1.17 -4.99 -15.13
C VAL A 160 1.99 -3.83 -15.68
N LEU A 161 1.51 -2.61 -15.45
CA LEU A 161 2.26 -1.40 -15.76
C LEU A 161 3.13 -1.03 -14.57
N LEU A 162 4.43 -0.93 -14.78
CA LEU A 162 5.40 -0.51 -13.80
C LEU A 162 5.81 0.94 -14.08
N LEU A 163 5.60 1.83 -13.11
CA LEU A 163 6.09 3.19 -13.16
C LEU A 163 7.27 3.33 -12.21
N SER A 164 8.42 3.74 -12.74
CA SER A 164 9.61 4.08 -11.96
C SER A 164 9.84 5.58 -12.01
N GLU A 165 9.91 6.24 -10.86
CA GLU A 165 10.43 7.60 -10.79
C GLU A 165 11.95 7.57 -10.98
N SER A 166 12.42 8.02 -12.14
CA SER A 166 13.83 8.27 -12.37
C SER A 166 14.11 9.74 -12.06
N PRO A 167 15.13 10.08 -11.26
CA PRO A 167 15.58 11.46 -11.11
C PRO A 167 16.23 12.02 -12.39
N TYR A 168 16.44 11.19 -13.40
CA TYR A 168 16.98 11.59 -14.70
C TYR A 168 15.91 11.36 -15.77
N SER A 169 15.36 12.45 -16.31
CA SER A 169 14.59 12.42 -17.53
C SER A 169 15.53 12.02 -18.68
N TYR A 170 15.44 10.78 -19.14
CA TYR A 170 16.01 10.43 -20.43
C TYR A 170 15.04 10.94 -21.49
N HIS A 171 15.44 12.00 -22.20
CA HIS A 171 14.85 12.32 -23.48
C HIS A 171 15.26 11.21 -24.45
N LEU A 172 14.32 10.41 -24.92
CA LEU A 172 14.43 9.59 -26.12
C LEU A 172 14.17 10.45 -27.34
#